data_55dc37f2423c0eb1a1515cf9229538dc
#
_entry.id   55dc37f2423c0eb1a1515cf9229538dc
#
_cell.length_a   1.000
_cell.length_b   1.000
_cell.length_c   1.000
_cell.angle_alpha   90.00
_cell.angle_beta   90.00
_cell.angle_gamma   90.00
#
_symmetry.space_group_name_H-M   'P 1'
#
loop_
_entity.id
_entity.type
_entity.pdbx_description
1 polymer ?
#
loop_
_entity_poly.entity_id
_entity_poly.type
_entity_poly.pdbx_seq_one_letter_code
_entity_poly.pdbx_strand_id
1 'polypeptide(L)'
;MEREHIFIIGPGRMGVGIALAFALHHFEVNLIDLKARSAEEYERVRKKAEQDVGSTLNFLRRIGRLKNSPEEIGSKISISHDLDKHHFEGSFIFEAIPERPDLKLALLRRISPCLRQDTIIASTTSTIDLKTLKAGLTHPAKLLITHWLNPAFIIPLVEIARTEETDADAVDRMKALLKRIGKVPVVLKDSPGFIIPRIQALAMNEATHLLEEGVATAEDIDTAIKYGLGFRLSVFGLLEFIDMGGLDILYYADEFLYSAFKNEKFKVPKLIEEKMKNGEVGPRTGKGIYDYDGIKVESLFEEKYEKLLKLLSLLEQGGPRS
;
A
#
# COMPACT_ATOMS: atom_id res chain seq x y z
N MET A 1 -17.74 -14.00 -18.21
CA MET A 1 -16.47 -13.61 -17.57
C MET A 1 -15.95 -14.84 -16.85
N GLU A 2 -14.78 -15.33 -17.23
CA GLU A 2 -14.13 -16.42 -16.52
C GLU A 2 -13.95 -16.07 -15.07
N ARG A 3 -14.15 -17.04 -14.18
CA ARG A 3 -14.03 -16.86 -12.73
C ARG A 3 -12.53 -16.75 -12.39
N GLU A 4 -12.06 -15.55 -12.04
CA GLU A 4 -10.68 -15.38 -11.59
C GLU A 4 -10.48 -16.11 -10.26
N HIS A 5 -9.44 -16.91 -10.17
CA HIS A 5 -9.07 -17.66 -8.98
C HIS A 5 -8.01 -16.91 -8.19
N ILE A 6 -8.28 -16.64 -6.92
CA ILE A 6 -7.39 -15.93 -6.02
C ILE A 6 -6.71 -16.92 -5.09
N PHE A 7 -5.40 -16.99 -5.18
CA PHE A 7 -4.57 -17.81 -4.30
C PHE A 7 -3.65 -16.90 -3.47
N ILE A 8 -3.56 -17.18 -2.18
CA ILE A 8 -2.70 -16.45 -1.27
C ILE A 8 -1.83 -17.47 -0.53
N ILE A 9 -0.53 -17.35 -0.67
CA ILE A 9 0.43 -18.26 -0.04
C ILE A 9 1.01 -17.59 1.20
N GLY A 10 0.69 -18.16 2.36
CA GLY A 10 1.09 -17.68 3.67
C GLY A 10 -0.08 -17.18 4.52
N PRO A 11 -0.61 -17.99 5.44
CA PRO A 11 -1.74 -17.65 6.31
C PRO A 11 -1.34 -16.79 7.51
N GLY A 12 -0.39 -15.86 7.29
CA GLY A 12 0.01 -14.84 8.25
C GLY A 12 -0.90 -13.62 8.21
N ARG A 13 -0.56 -12.60 9.01
CA ARG A 13 -1.32 -11.33 9.12
C ARG A 13 -1.64 -10.69 7.76
N MET A 14 -0.64 -10.61 6.85
CA MET A 14 -0.86 -10.03 5.54
C MET A 14 -1.72 -10.92 4.66
N GLY A 15 -1.45 -12.24 4.62
CA GLY A 15 -2.25 -13.16 3.83
C GLY A 15 -3.71 -13.20 4.24
N VAL A 16 -3.99 -13.25 5.55
CA VAL A 16 -5.37 -13.15 6.08
C VAL A 16 -6.00 -11.80 5.73
N GLY A 17 -5.26 -10.70 5.86
CA GLY A 17 -5.75 -9.36 5.52
C GLY A 17 -6.09 -9.21 4.04
N ILE A 18 -5.27 -9.78 3.14
CA ILE A 18 -5.53 -9.80 1.68
C ILE A 18 -6.71 -10.72 1.37
N ALA A 19 -6.79 -11.90 2.00
CA ALA A 19 -7.93 -12.80 1.84
C ALA A 19 -9.25 -12.13 2.20
N LEU A 20 -9.29 -11.41 3.32
CA LEU A 20 -10.44 -10.61 3.72
C LEU A 20 -10.78 -9.51 2.71
N ALA A 21 -9.76 -8.80 2.17
CA ALA A 21 -10.00 -7.76 1.16
C ALA A 21 -10.72 -8.31 -0.07
N PHE A 22 -10.38 -9.50 -0.52
CA PHE A 22 -11.06 -10.17 -1.64
C PHE A 22 -12.42 -10.75 -1.25
N ALA A 23 -12.51 -11.45 -0.11
CA ALA A 23 -13.75 -12.09 0.34
C ALA A 23 -14.88 -11.09 0.63
N LEU A 24 -14.55 -9.91 1.16
CA LEU A 24 -15.48 -8.79 1.36
C LEU A 24 -16.11 -8.29 0.05
N HIS A 25 -15.49 -8.58 -1.10
CA HIS A 25 -15.98 -8.27 -2.44
C HIS A 25 -16.42 -9.51 -3.22
N HIS A 26 -16.82 -10.55 -2.49
CA HIS A 26 -17.42 -11.80 -3.01
C HIS A 26 -16.52 -12.69 -3.86
N PHE A 27 -15.18 -12.49 -3.82
CA PHE A 27 -14.24 -13.41 -4.42
C PHE A 27 -14.08 -14.66 -3.55
N GLU A 28 -13.93 -15.81 -4.19
CA GLU A 28 -13.48 -17.04 -3.56
C GLU A 28 -11.95 -17.02 -3.48
N VAL A 29 -11.41 -17.30 -2.29
CA VAL A 29 -10.00 -17.19 -1.99
C VAL A 29 -9.48 -18.50 -1.44
N ASN A 30 -8.35 -18.97 -1.97
CA ASN A 30 -7.61 -20.10 -1.46
C ASN A 30 -6.37 -19.61 -0.69
N LEU A 31 -6.43 -19.69 0.63
CA LEU A 31 -5.31 -19.35 1.52
C LEU A 31 -4.49 -20.60 1.78
N ILE A 32 -3.22 -20.61 1.36
CA ILE A 32 -2.41 -21.82 1.30
C ILE A 32 -1.21 -21.71 2.24
N ASP A 33 -1.03 -22.70 3.12
CA ASP A 33 0.18 -22.85 3.94
C ASP A 33 1.11 -23.91 3.35
N LEU A 34 2.13 -23.48 2.61
CA LEU A 34 3.10 -24.36 1.98
C LEU A 34 4.33 -24.69 2.85
N LYS A 35 4.38 -24.19 4.09
CA LYS A 35 5.45 -24.55 5.01
C LYS A 35 5.30 -26.01 5.42
N ALA A 36 6.40 -26.78 5.41
CA ALA A 36 6.41 -28.13 5.96
C ALA A 36 6.08 -28.08 7.46
N ARG A 37 5.01 -28.79 7.86
CA ARG A 37 4.49 -28.85 9.22
C ARG A 37 4.01 -30.26 9.57
N SER A 38 3.99 -30.57 10.87
CA SER A 38 3.20 -31.71 11.35
C SER A 38 1.69 -31.41 11.17
N ALA A 39 0.87 -32.47 11.21
CA ALA A 39 -0.58 -32.30 11.13
C ALA A 39 -1.13 -31.40 12.25
N GLU A 40 -0.57 -31.51 13.46
CA GLU A 40 -0.96 -30.71 14.62
C GLU A 40 -0.56 -29.25 14.44
N GLU A 41 0.64 -28.96 13.90
CA GLU A 41 1.10 -27.60 13.62
C GLU A 41 0.27 -26.95 12.53
N TYR A 42 -0.08 -27.69 11.46
CA TYR A 42 -0.95 -27.20 10.41
C TYR A 42 -2.33 -26.85 10.96
N GLU A 43 -2.93 -27.75 11.74
CA GLU A 43 -4.25 -27.53 12.34
C GLU A 43 -4.27 -26.31 13.26
N ARG A 44 -3.19 -26.07 14.00
CA ARG A 44 -3.04 -24.85 14.83
C ARG A 44 -2.98 -23.58 13.98
N VAL A 45 -2.22 -23.59 12.88
CA VAL A 45 -2.12 -22.45 11.96
C VAL A 45 -3.45 -22.21 11.26
N ARG A 46 -4.13 -23.26 10.80
CA ARG A 46 -5.44 -23.20 10.19
C ARG A 46 -6.46 -22.56 11.13
N LYS A 47 -6.60 -23.09 12.35
CA LYS A 47 -7.50 -22.53 13.37
C LYS A 47 -7.19 -21.07 13.70
N LYS A 48 -5.91 -20.72 13.80
CA LYS A 48 -5.50 -19.34 14.04
C LYS A 48 -5.97 -18.41 12.90
N ALA A 49 -5.77 -18.80 11.65
CA ALA A 49 -6.20 -17.99 10.51
C ALA A 49 -7.74 -17.87 10.46
N GLU A 50 -8.49 -18.95 10.73
CA GLU A 50 -9.94 -18.92 10.84
C GLU A 50 -10.43 -17.99 11.96
N GLN A 51 -9.77 -18.02 13.13
CA GLN A 51 -10.07 -17.11 14.24
C GLN A 51 -9.79 -15.65 13.87
N ASP A 52 -8.67 -15.35 13.18
CA ASP A 52 -8.32 -14.01 12.75
C ASP A 52 -9.33 -13.48 11.72
N VAL A 53 -9.78 -14.31 10.77
CA VAL A 53 -10.86 -13.99 9.83
C VAL A 53 -12.16 -13.71 10.59
N GLY A 54 -12.60 -14.64 11.44
CA GLY A 54 -13.87 -14.53 12.18
C GLY A 54 -13.90 -13.32 13.10
N SER A 55 -12.82 -13.07 13.85
CA SER A 55 -12.73 -11.90 14.75
C SER A 55 -12.79 -10.59 13.99
N THR A 56 -12.12 -10.50 12.84
CA THR A 56 -12.16 -9.31 11.98
C THR A 56 -13.56 -9.09 11.39
N LEU A 57 -14.22 -10.12 10.88
CA LEU A 57 -15.57 -10.02 10.34
C LEU A 57 -16.58 -9.63 11.43
N ASN A 58 -16.48 -10.19 12.63
CA ASN A 58 -17.31 -9.82 13.76
C ASN A 58 -17.08 -8.36 14.20
N PHE A 59 -15.83 -7.88 14.18
CA PHE A 59 -15.55 -6.46 14.40
C PHE A 59 -16.23 -5.59 13.35
N LEU A 60 -16.07 -5.89 12.06
CA LEU A 60 -16.69 -5.14 10.97
C LEU A 60 -18.23 -5.14 11.05
N ARG A 61 -18.84 -6.27 11.44
CA ARG A 61 -20.29 -6.36 11.69
C ARG A 61 -20.71 -5.43 12.83
N ARG A 62 -19.98 -5.47 13.96
CA ARG A 62 -20.29 -4.65 15.14
C ARG A 62 -20.27 -3.15 14.85
N ILE A 63 -19.40 -2.69 13.94
CA ILE A 63 -19.32 -1.28 13.53
C ILE A 63 -20.17 -0.95 12.30
N GLY A 64 -21.07 -1.85 11.89
CA GLY A 64 -22.02 -1.61 10.79
C GLY A 64 -21.37 -1.56 9.39
N ARG A 65 -20.21 -2.18 9.20
CA ARG A 65 -19.46 -2.18 7.93
C ARG A 65 -19.66 -3.43 7.08
N LEU A 66 -20.49 -4.38 7.51
CA LEU A 66 -20.83 -5.56 6.71
C LEU A 66 -22.29 -5.50 6.27
N LYS A 67 -22.53 -5.81 5.00
CA LYS A 67 -23.88 -6.03 4.42
C LYS A 67 -24.31 -7.48 4.57
N ASN A 68 -23.38 -8.42 4.43
CA ASN A 68 -23.58 -9.87 4.50
C ASN A 68 -23.16 -10.40 5.89
N SER A 69 -23.56 -11.63 6.22
CA SER A 69 -23.16 -12.23 7.47
C SER A 69 -21.66 -12.55 7.50
N PRO A 70 -21.01 -12.52 8.67
CA PRO A 70 -19.62 -12.97 8.82
C PRO A 70 -19.39 -14.39 8.31
N GLU A 71 -20.37 -15.29 8.51
CA GLU A 71 -20.33 -16.69 8.09
C GLU A 71 -20.33 -16.80 6.55
N GLU A 72 -21.17 -16.04 5.87
CA GLU A 72 -21.23 -16.00 4.40
C GLU A 72 -19.93 -15.50 3.79
N ILE A 73 -19.33 -14.42 4.36
CA ILE A 73 -18.05 -13.90 3.87
C ILE A 73 -16.92 -14.87 4.21
N GLY A 74 -16.90 -15.40 5.43
CA GLY A 74 -15.88 -16.35 5.89
C GLY A 74 -15.86 -17.64 5.06
N SER A 75 -17.01 -18.13 4.61
CA SER A 75 -17.10 -19.34 3.76
C SER A 75 -16.44 -19.17 2.38
N LYS A 76 -16.15 -17.94 1.94
CA LYS A 76 -15.40 -17.68 0.71
C LYS A 76 -13.89 -17.86 0.85
N ILE A 77 -13.38 -18.04 2.06
CA ILE A 77 -11.95 -18.26 2.31
C ILE A 77 -11.75 -19.73 2.67
N SER A 78 -11.19 -20.49 1.75
CA SER A 78 -10.73 -21.85 2.03
C SER A 78 -9.28 -21.84 2.48
N ILE A 79 -8.92 -22.69 3.45
CA ILE A 79 -7.54 -22.81 3.95
C ILE A 79 -7.04 -24.22 3.66
N SER A 80 -5.91 -24.33 2.96
CA SER A 80 -5.33 -25.62 2.57
C SER A 80 -3.80 -25.61 2.73
N HIS A 81 -3.18 -26.79 2.59
CA HIS A 81 -1.72 -26.96 2.56
C HIS A 81 -1.26 -27.77 1.35
N ASP A 82 -2.18 -28.07 0.44
CA ASP A 82 -1.95 -28.91 -0.72
C ASP A 82 -1.89 -28.04 -1.98
N LEU A 83 -0.72 -28.01 -2.62
CA LEU A 83 -0.47 -27.29 -3.85
C LEU A 83 -1.03 -28.04 -5.07
N ASP A 84 -0.99 -29.38 -5.03
CA ASP A 84 -1.28 -30.23 -6.19
C ASP A 84 -2.77 -30.27 -6.55
N LYS A 85 -3.63 -29.85 -5.61
CA LYS A 85 -5.09 -29.74 -5.85
C LYS A 85 -5.50 -28.50 -6.61
N HIS A 86 -4.57 -27.58 -6.86
CA HIS A 86 -4.89 -26.30 -7.47
C HIS A 86 -4.41 -26.22 -8.91
N HIS A 87 -5.33 -25.81 -9.79
CA HIS A 87 -5.01 -25.42 -11.17
C HIS A 87 -4.87 -23.91 -11.20
N PHE A 88 -3.68 -23.41 -11.57
CA PHE A 88 -3.37 -21.98 -11.56
C PHE A 88 -3.66 -21.25 -12.88
N GLU A 89 -4.43 -21.85 -13.77
CA GLU A 89 -4.85 -21.21 -15.02
C GLU A 89 -5.74 -20.01 -14.75
N GLY A 90 -5.47 -18.87 -15.38
CA GLY A 90 -6.20 -17.62 -15.17
C GLY A 90 -6.08 -17.01 -13.79
N SER A 91 -5.15 -17.50 -12.95
CA SER A 91 -5.10 -17.20 -11.52
C SER A 91 -4.24 -16.01 -11.19
N PHE A 92 -4.54 -15.42 -10.02
CA PHE A 92 -3.68 -14.48 -9.33
C PHE A 92 -3.15 -15.12 -8.04
N ILE A 93 -1.83 -15.17 -7.91
CA ILE A 93 -1.16 -15.73 -6.74
C ILE A 93 -0.49 -14.60 -5.97
N PHE A 94 -0.91 -14.37 -4.73
CA PHE A 94 -0.28 -13.42 -3.81
C PHE A 94 0.64 -14.18 -2.86
N GLU A 95 1.94 -13.91 -2.92
CA GLU A 95 2.94 -14.46 -2.03
C GLU A 95 3.05 -13.57 -0.79
N ALA A 96 2.64 -14.07 0.37
CA ALA A 96 2.56 -13.37 1.66
C ALA A 96 3.30 -14.12 2.80
N ILE A 97 4.41 -14.80 2.47
CA ILE A 97 5.27 -15.45 3.45
C ILE A 97 6.25 -14.46 4.10
N PRO A 98 6.98 -14.85 5.17
CA PRO A 98 7.91 -13.95 5.86
C PRO A 98 8.92 -13.27 4.94
N GLU A 99 9.31 -12.04 5.31
CA GLU A 99 10.19 -11.14 4.55
C GLU A 99 11.64 -11.62 4.58
N ARG A 100 11.88 -12.76 3.94
CA ARG A 100 13.20 -13.41 3.83
C ARG A 100 13.44 -13.85 2.39
N PRO A 101 14.51 -13.36 1.73
CA PRO A 101 14.82 -13.67 0.33
C PRO A 101 14.96 -15.17 0.07
N ASP A 102 15.63 -15.89 0.95
CA ASP A 102 15.84 -17.34 0.84
C ASP A 102 14.51 -18.12 0.83
N LEU A 103 13.56 -17.76 1.71
CA LEU A 103 12.26 -18.39 1.77
C LEU A 103 11.40 -18.07 0.55
N LYS A 104 11.38 -16.80 0.12
CA LYS A 104 10.62 -16.36 -1.05
C LYS A 104 11.14 -17.02 -2.32
N LEU A 105 12.47 -17.07 -2.50
CA LEU A 105 13.09 -17.77 -3.64
C LEU A 105 12.81 -19.29 -3.63
N ALA A 106 12.89 -19.93 -2.46
CA ALA A 106 12.57 -21.36 -2.33
C ALA A 106 11.10 -21.63 -2.69
N LEU A 107 10.19 -20.77 -2.22
CA LEU A 107 8.77 -20.86 -2.57
C LEU A 107 8.55 -20.67 -4.08
N LEU A 108 9.09 -19.61 -4.68
CA LEU A 108 8.92 -19.32 -6.10
C LEU A 108 9.45 -20.46 -6.98
N ARG A 109 10.62 -21.03 -6.64
CA ARG A 109 11.15 -22.24 -7.31
C ARG A 109 10.23 -23.44 -7.19
N ARG A 110 9.63 -23.64 -6.03
CA ARG A 110 8.71 -24.76 -5.77
C ARG A 110 7.42 -24.64 -6.58
N ILE A 111 6.84 -23.44 -6.70
CA ILE A 111 5.58 -23.24 -7.43
C ILE A 111 5.79 -23.05 -8.93
N SER A 112 6.98 -22.65 -9.38
CA SER A 112 7.28 -22.33 -10.78
C SER A 112 6.85 -23.43 -11.78
N PRO A 113 7.07 -24.73 -11.53
CA PRO A 113 6.61 -25.80 -12.43
C PRO A 113 5.09 -25.95 -12.53
N CYS A 114 4.35 -25.47 -11.53
CA CYS A 114 2.88 -25.56 -11.47
C CYS A 114 2.17 -24.38 -12.16
N LEU A 115 2.94 -23.33 -12.51
CA LEU A 115 2.36 -22.11 -13.07
C LEU A 115 1.97 -22.30 -14.53
N ARG A 116 0.88 -21.66 -14.94
CA ARG A 116 0.44 -21.58 -16.32
C ARG A 116 0.89 -20.25 -16.94
N GLN A 117 0.84 -20.19 -18.28
CA GLN A 117 1.32 -19.02 -19.02
C GLN A 117 0.59 -17.73 -18.68
N ASP A 118 -0.66 -17.82 -18.25
CA ASP A 118 -1.53 -16.69 -17.92
C ASP A 118 -1.60 -16.38 -16.41
N THR A 119 -0.94 -17.18 -15.56
CA THR A 119 -0.87 -16.98 -14.11
C THR A 119 -0.05 -15.73 -13.77
N ILE A 120 -0.63 -14.84 -12.97
CA ILE A 120 0.06 -13.65 -12.47
C ILE A 120 0.48 -13.88 -11.01
N ILE A 121 1.75 -13.63 -10.71
CA ILE A 121 2.31 -13.75 -9.36
C ILE A 121 2.60 -12.35 -8.83
N ALA A 122 2.19 -12.11 -7.60
CA ALA A 122 2.42 -10.88 -6.88
C ALA A 122 3.08 -11.16 -5.53
N SER A 123 4.34 -10.76 -5.33
CA SER A 123 4.94 -10.78 -4.00
C SER A 123 4.45 -9.60 -3.18
N THR A 124 4.20 -9.82 -1.89
CA THR A 124 3.82 -8.73 -0.96
C THR A 124 5.02 -8.17 -0.20
N THR A 125 6.21 -8.36 -0.72
CA THR A 125 7.44 -7.83 -0.12
C THR A 125 7.41 -6.32 0.04
N SER A 126 8.04 -5.82 1.09
CA SER A 126 8.23 -4.38 1.32
C SER A 126 9.64 -3.90 0.95
N THR A 127 10.61 -4.82 0.81
CA THR A 127 12.03 -4.47 0.71
C THR A 127 12.81 -5.23 -0.36
N ILE A 128 12.37 -6.43 -0.76
CA ILE A 128 13.09 -7.28 -1.69
C ILE A 128 12.74 -6.88 -3.12
N ASP A 129 13.75 -6.58 -3.95
CA ASP A 129 13.57 -6.16 -5.33
C ASP A 129 13.08 -7.29 -6.25
N LEU A 130 12.43 -6.91 -7.35
CA LEU A 130 11.92 -7.86 -8.36
C LEU A 130 13.05 -8.66 -9.02
N LYS A 131 14.21 -8.09 -9.22
CA LYS A 131 15.35 -8.78 -9.84
C LYS A 131 15.75 -10.00 -9.01
N THR A 132 15.81 -9.83 -7.69
CA THR A 132 16.07 -10.94 -6.77
C THR A 132 14.99 -12.01 -6.85
N LEU A 133 13.71 -11.62 -6.83
CA LEU A 133 12.60 -12.57 -6.84
C LEU A 133 12.45 -13.32 -8.17
N LYS A 134 12.72 -12.65 -9.30
CA LYS A 134 12.67 -13.24 -10.64
C LYS A 134 13.57 -14.48 -10.79
N ALA A 135 14.68 -14.55 -10.06
CA ALA A 135 15.58 -15.69 -10.05
C ALA A 135 14.94 -17.00 -9.51
N GLY A 136 13.77 -16.92 -8.92
CA GLY A 136 12.99 -18.08 -8.44
C GLY A 136 12.03 -18.66 -9.49
N LEU A 137 11.85 -18.04 -10.66
CA LEU A 137 10.84 -18.41 -11.65
C LEU A 137 11.46 -18.75 -13.02
N THR A 138 10.89 -19.73 -13.68
CA THR A 138 11.24 -20.08 -15.09
C THR A 138 10.73 -19.02 -16.07
N HIS A 139 9.54 -18.47 -15.81
CA HIS A 139 8.88 -17.44 -16.63
C HIS A 139 8.54 -16.21 -15.78
N PRO A 140 9.51 -15.31 -15.54
CA PRO A 140 9.35 -14.23 -14.56
C PRO A 140 8.59 -13.00 -15.10
N ALA A 141 8.20 -12.97 -16.37
CA ALA A 141 7.57 -11.78 -16.98
C ALA A 141 6.24 -11.38 -16.31
N LYS A 142 5.53 -12.33 -15.66
CA LYS A 142 4.27 -12.08 -14.93
C LYS A 142 4.44 -11.96 -13.42
N LEU A 143 5.67 -11.80 -12.93
CA LEU A 143 5.94 -11.46 -11.55
C LEU A 143 5.86 -9.95 -11.34
N LEU A 144 5.04 -9.56 -10.37
CA LEU A 144 4.88 -8.21 -9.87
C LEU A 144 5.23 -8.16 -8.38
N ILE A 145 5.44 -6.98 -7.83
CA ILE A 145 5.26 -6.73 -6.42
C ILE A 145 3.92 -6.01 -6.25
N THR A 146 3.11 -6.47 -5.30
CA THR A 146 1.95 -5.73 -4.81
C THR A 146 2.19 -5.42 -3.34
N HIS A 147 2.64 -4.20 -3.06
CA HIS A 147 2.88 -3.77 -1.70
C HIS A 147 1.59 -3.29 -1.05
N TRP A 148 1.13 -4.04 -0.06
CA TRP A 148 -0.08 -3.77 0.70
C TRP A 148 0.24 -3.12 2.03
N LEU A 149 -0.54 -2.15 2.42
CA LEU A 149 -0.44 -1.53 3.74
C LEU A 149 -1.38 -2.21 4.73
N ASN A 150 -0.90 -2.43 5.95
CA ASN A 150 -1.70 -3.06 7.01
C ASN A 150 -2.60 -2.02 7.71
N PRO A 151 -3.90 -2.31 7.97
CA PRO A 151 -4.64 -3.54 7.63
C PRO A 151 -5.05 -3.58 6.16
N ALA A 152 -4.68 -4.67 5.44
CA ALA A 152 -4.88 -4.78 4.01
C ALA A 152 -6.35 -4.68 3.56
N PHE A 153 -7.31 -5.08 4.39
CA PHE A 153 -8.74 -4.97 4.09
C PHE A 153 -9.32 -3.56 4.31
N ILE A 154 -8.59 -2.65 4.98
CA ILE A 154 -9.02 -1.26 5.22
C ILE A 154 -8.30 -0.31 4.29
N ILE A 155 -6.96 -0.36 4.25
CA ILE A 155 -6.16 0.63 3.52
C ILE A 155 -6.41 0.48 2.01
N PRO A 156 -6.81 1.55 1.32
CA PRO A 156 -7.17 1.46 -0.10
C PRO A 156 -5.96 1.30 -1.02
N LEU A 157 -4.81 1.86 -0.69
CA LEU A 157 -3.63 1.86 -1.55
C LEU A 157 -3.02 0.46 -1.70
N VAL A 158 -2.68 0.10 -2.94
CA VAL A 158 -1.76 -0.99 -3.26
C VAL A 158 -0.74 -0.48 -4.28
N GLU A 159 0.53 -0.49 -3.94
CA GLU A 159 1.61 -0.13 -4.85
C GLU A 159 1.97 -1.35 -5.70
N ILE A 160 1.97 -1.18 -7.03
CA ILE A 160 2.36 -2.22 -7.99
C ILE A 160 3.75 -1.87 -8.52
N ALA A 161 4.79 -2.55 -8.04
CA ALA A 161 6.12 -2.37 -8.59
C ALA A 161 6.36 -3.32 -9.77
N ARG A 162 6.97 -2.79 -10.83
CA ARG A 162 7.31 -3.51 -12.05
C ARG A 162 8.69 -3.12 -12.58
N THR A 163 9.27 -3.98 -13.42
CA THR A 163 10.45 -3.66 -14.25
C THR A 163 10.03 -3.45 -15.71
N GLU A 164 10.97 -3.08 -16.57
CA GLU A 164 10.75 -2.96 -18.03
C GLU A 164 10.41 -4.31 -18.69
N GLU A 165 10.91 -5.40 -18.11
CA GLU A 165 10.65 -6.77 -18.59
C GLU A 165 9.31 -7.35 -18.09
N THR A 166 8.61 -6.63 -17.23
CA THR A 166 7.32 -7.08 -16.72
C THR A 166 6.26 -6.94 -17.82
N ASP A 167 5.48 -8.00 -18.02
CA ASP A 167 4.39 -8.04 -18.99
C ASP A 167 3.36 -6.93 -18.67
N ALA A 168 3.10 -6.08 -19.66
CA ALA A 168 2.15 -4.98 -19.52
C ALA A 168 0.71 -5.47 -19.25
N ASP A 169 0.29 -6.59 -19.90
CA ASP A 169 -1.01 -7.21 -19.64
C ASP A 169 -1.14 -7.66 -18.19
N ALA A 170 -0.09 -8.23 -17.60
CA ALA A 170 -0.08 -8.63 -16.19
C ALA A 170 -0.30 -7.42 -15.26
N VAL A 171 0.31 -6.27 -15.57
CA VAL A 171 0.10 -5.02 -14.82
C VAL A 171 -1.34 -4.54 -14.95
N ASP A 172 -1.90 -4.52 -16.15
CA ASP A 172 -3.25 -4.00 -16.38
C ASP A 172 -4.33 -4.92 -15.80
N ARG A 173 -4.16 -6.24 -15.89
CA ARG A 173 -5.04 -7.21 -15.23
C ARG A 173 -4.98 -7.08 -13.70
N MET A 174 -3.78 -6.92 -13.11
CA MET A 174 -3.65 -6.69 -11.67
C MET A 174 -4.32 -5.39 -11.24
N LYS A 175 -4.14 -4.28 -11.99
CA LYS A 175 -4.85 -3.01 -11.72
C LYS A 175 -6.36 -3.19 -11.76
N ALA A 176 -6.87 -3.89 -12.79
CA ALA A 176 -8.30 -4.14 -12.95
C ALA A 176 -8.85 -4.96 -11.77
N LEU A 177 -8.14 -6.04 -11.39
CA LEU A 177 -8.51 -6.88 -10.25
C LEU A 177 -8.59 -6.06 -8.94
N LEU A 178 -7.55 -5.29 -8.63
CA LEU A 178 -7.48 -4.49 -7.41
C LEU A 178 -8.58 -3.42 -7.36
N LYS A 179 -8.90 -2.77 -8.48
CA LYS A 179 -10.01 -1.81 -8.56
C LYS A 179 -11.36 -2.46 -8.26
N ARG A 180 -11.60 -3.69 -8.68
CA ARG A 180 -12.85 -4.44 -8.41
C ARG A 180 -13.08 -4.69 -6.92
N ILE A 181 -12.04 -4.73 -6.12
CA ILE A 181 -12.14 -4.85 -4.65
C ILE A 181 -11.94 -3.49 -3.95
N GLY A 182 -12.23 -2.38 -4.64
CA GLY A 182 -12.19 -1.03 -4.07
C GLY A 182 -10.79 -0.52 -3.73
N LYS A 183 -9.72 -1.16 -4.24
CA LYS A 183 -8.35 -0.67 -4.05
C LYS A 183 -8.01 0.42 -5.06
N VAL A 184 -7.03 1.23 -4.68
CA VAL A 184 -6.42 2.28 -5.51
C VAL A 184 -5.02 1.81 -5.88
N PRO A 185 -4.85 1.13 -7.04
CA PRO A 185 -3.54 0.66 -7.47
C PRO A 185 -2.70 1.81 -8.02
N VAL A 186 -1.45 1.94 -7.56
CA VAL A 186 -0.45 2.88 -8.05
C VAL A 186 0.70 2.08 -8.65
N VAL A 187 0.96 2.27 -9.95
CA VAL A 187 2.06 1.59 -10.65
C VAL A 187 3.32 2.41 -10.55
N LEU A 188 4.42 1.76 -10.20
CA LEU A 188 5.73 2.38 -10.07
C LEU A 188 6.84 1.49 -10.65
N LYS A 189 7.99 2.08 -10.94
CA LYS A 189 9.22 1.35 -11.26
C LYS A 189 9.74 0.71 -9.98
N ASP A 190 10.21 -0.54 -10.07
CA ASP A 190 10.86 -1.22 -8.95
C ASP A 190 12.03 -0.37 -8.43
N SER A 191 11.94 -0.01 -7.15
CA SER A 191 12.90 0.86 -6.48
C SER A 191 12.89 0.57 -4.98
N PRO A 192 14.04 0.55 -4.30
CA PRO A 192 14.11 0.30 -2.87
C PRO A 192 13.17 1.21 -2.06
N GLY A 193 12.30 0.58 -1.27
CA GLY A 193 11.35 1.28 -0.42
C GLY A 193 10.14 1.89 -1.13
N PHE A 194 9.92 1.61 -2.43
CA PHE A 194 8.75 2.08 -3.20
C PHE A 194 8.45 3.58 -2.98
N ILE A 195 7.20 3.99 -2.90
CA ILE A 195 6.82 5.37 -2.56
C ILE A 195 6.57 5.49 -1.05
N ILE A 196 5.61 4.72 -0.53
CA ILE A 196 5.15 4.89 0.86
C ILE A 196 6.21 4.51 1.88
N PRO A 197 6.85 3.33 1.85
CA PRO A 197 7.87 3.00 2.85
C PRO A 197 9.04 3.99 2.88
N ARG A 198 9.44 4.53 1.70
CA ARG A 198 10.53 5.51 1.61
C ARG A 198 10.17 6.83 2.28
N ILE A 199 8.99 7.39 1.96
CA ILE A 199 8.52 8.67 2.56
C ILE A 199 8.24 8.46 4.05
N GLN A 200 7.61 7.34 4.39
CA GLN A 200 7.26 7.02 5.77
C GLN A 200 8.49 6.86 6.66
N ALA A 201 9.54 6.20 6.17
CA ALA A 201 10.79 6.05 6.93
C ALA A 201 11.45 7.41 7.22
N LEU A 202 11.47 8.32 6.24
CA LEU A 202 12.00 9.69 6.46
C LEU A 202 11.20 10.44 7.53
N ALA A 203 9.86 10.40 7.44
CA ALA A 203 9.01 11.08 8.41
C ALA A 203 9.13 10.49 9.83
N MET A 204 9.18 9.15 9.95
CA MET A 204 9.36 8.48 11.24
C MET A 204 10.72 8.76 11.86
N ASN A 205 11.80 8.74 11.06
CA ASN A 205 13.13 9.07 11.55
C ASN A 205 13.19 10.51 12.05
N GLU A 206 12.62 11.46 11.29
CA GLU A 206 12.60 12.86 11.71
C GLU A 206 11.80 13.07 12.99
N ALA A 207 10.64 12.45 13.13
CA ALA A 207 9.86 12.50 14.37
C ALA A 207 10.64 11.94 15.58
N THR A 208 11.43 10.88 15.35
CA THR A 208 12.29 10.30 16.40
C THR A 208 13.45 11.23 16.77
N HIS A 209 14.09 11.89 15.78
CA HIS A 209 15.12 12.89 16.05
C HIS A 209 14.62 14.09 16.84
N LEU A 210 13.44 14.62 16.50
CA LEU A 210 12.80 15.70 17.26
C LEU A 210 12.59 15.32 18.74
N LEU A 211 12.21 14.06 19.01
CA LEU A 211 12.09 13.56 20.36
C LEU A 211 13.44 13.42 21.07
N GLU A 212 14.47 12.87 20.39
CA GLU A 212 15.83 12.74 20.93
C GLU A 212 16.49 14.10 21.22
N GLU A 213 16.21 15.11 20.40
CA GLU A 213 16.69 16.48 20.57
C GLU A 213 15.91 17.26 21.65
N GLY A 214 14.83 16.69 22.19
CA GLY A 214 13.99 17.32 23.19
C GLY A 214 13.20 18.53 22.67
N VAL A 215 12.92 18.58 21.37
CA VAL A 215 12.14 19.67 20.74
C VAL A 215 10.70 19.68 21.26
N ALA A 216 10.10 18.51 21.45
CA ALA A 216 8.76 18.34 22.00
C ALA A 216 8.59 16.95 22.64
N THR A 217 7.48 16.74 23.36
CA THR A 217 7.10 15.42 23.87
C THR A 217 6.60 14.50 22.75
N ALA A 218 6.59 13.20 22.98
CA ALA A 218 6.05 12.24 22.00
C ALA A 218 4.59 12.54 21.67
N GLU A 219 3.78 12.89 22.68
CA GLU A 219 2.37 13.24 22.54
C GLU A 219 2.17 14.51 21.69
N ASP A 220 3.03 15.51 21.86
CA ASP A 220 2.96 16.76 21.11
C ASP A 220 3.39 16.54 19.64
N ILE A 221 4.44 15.75 19.40
CA ILE A 221 4.87 15.37 18.04
C ILE A 221 3.75 14.62 17.32
N ASP A 222 3.16 13.60 17.95
CA ASP A 222 2.05 12.84 17.37
C ASP A 222 0.84 13.73 17.09
N THR A 223 0.53 14.66 18.01
CA THR A 223 -0.55 15.63 17.85
C THR A 223 -0.29 16.56 16.67
N ALA A 224 0.91 17.11 16.56
CA ALA A 224 1.29 17.99 15.46
C ALA A 224 1.22 17.27 14.11
N ILE A 225 1.72 16.03 14.01
CA ILE A 225 1.64 15.23 12.80
C ILE A 225 0.19 14.90 12.46
N LYS A 226 -0.60 14.41 13.42
CA LYS A 226 -1.99 13.99 13.20
C LYS A 226 -2.89 15.13 12.74
N TYR A 227 -2.87 16.25 13.44
CA TYR A 227 -3.76 17.39 13.17
C TYR A 227 -3.15 18.43 12.21
N GLY A 228 -1.85 18.40 11.99
CA GLY A 228 -1.16 19.26 11.04
C GLY A 228 -0.99 18.58 9.69
N LEU A 229 0.09 17.86 9.49
CA LEU A 229 0.47 17.26 8.20
C LEU A 229 -0.53 16.16 7.78
N GLY A 230 -0.80 15.20 8.65
CA GLY A 230 -1.66 14.04 8.35
C GLY A 230 -3.09 14.44 7.98
N PHE A 231 -3.66 15.43 8.69
CA PHE A 231 -4.98 15.95 8.39
C PHE A 231 -5.05 16.53 6.98
N ARG A 232 -4.06 17.34 6.56
CA ARG A 232 -3.98 17.90 5.21
C ARG A 232 -3.78 16.82 4.14
N LEU A 233 -2.87 15.86 4.40
CA LEU A 233 -2.57 14.78 3.46
C LEU A 233 -3.71 13.75 3.29
N SER A 234 -4.76 13.81 4.13
CA SER A 234 -5.98 13.03 3.89
C SER A 234 -6.80 13.52 2.68
N VAL A 235 -6.54 14.73 2.20
CA VAL A 235 -7.24 15.36 1.07
C VAL A 235 -6.28 15.76 -0.06
N PHE A 236 -5.07 16.20 0.29
CA PHE A 236 -4.05 16.60 -0.68
C PHE A 236 -3.01 15.49 -0.87
N GLY A 237 -2.54 15.26 -2.09
CA GLY A 237 -1.28 14.58 -2.31
C GLY A 237 -0.10 15.45 -1.83
N LEU A 238 1.03 14.84 -1.46
CA LEU A 238 2.17 15.61 -0.96
C LEU A 238 2.73 16.59 -2.00
N LEU A 239 2.88 16.16 -3.26
CA LEU A 239 3.33 17.04 -4.34
C LEU A 239 2.28 18.10 -4.70
N GLU A 240 1.00 17.74 -4.67
CA GLU A 240 -0.10 18.69 -4.84
C GLU A 240 -0.10 19.75 -3.73
N PHE A 241 0.19 19.34 -2.49
CA PHE A 241 0.28 20.25 -1.35
C PHE A 241 1.42 21.28 -1.49
N ILE A 242 2.56 20.85 -2.07
CA ILE A 242 3.67 21.76 -2.39
C ILE A 242 3.22 22.82 -3.41
N ASP A 243 2.59 22.41 -4.50
CA ASP A 243 2.10 23.33 -5.52
C ASP A 243 1.07 24.33 -4.97
N MET A 244 0.12 23.80 -4.17
CA MET A 244 -0.96 24.62 -3.60
C MET A 244 -0.44 25.68 -2.62
N GLY A 245 0.63 25.37 -1.88
CA GLY A 245 1.32 26.34 -1.02
C GLY A 245 2.20 27.31 -1.80
N GLY A 246 2.72 26.85 -2.92
CA GLY A 246 3.74 27.51 -3.73
C GLY A 246 5.11 26.90 -3.52
N LEU A 247 5.79 26.55 -4.64
CA LEU A 247 7.11 25.92 -4.62
C LEU A 247 8.18 26.81 -3.96
N ASP A 248 8.00 28.13 -4.02
CA ASP A 248 8.87 29.10 -3.36
C ASP A 248 8.89 28.94 -1.83
N ILE A 249 7.77 28.54 -1.22
CA ILE A 249 7.72 28.28 0.23
C ILE A 249 8.64 27.09 0.57
N LEU A 250 8.56 25.99 -0.19
CA LEU A 250 9.45 24.87 0.01
C LEU A 250 10.91 25.24 -0.27
N TYR A 251 11.17 25.96 -1.35
CA TYR A 251 12.51 26.39 -1.74
C TYR A 251 13.21 27.15 -0.61
N TYR A 252 12.58 28.22 -0.09
CA TYR A 252 13.15 29.02 0.98
C TYR A 252 13.22 28.29 2.31
N ALA A 253 12.26 27.41 2.61
CA ALA A 253 12.32 26.57 3.80
C ALA A 253 13.51 25.62 3.75
N ASP A 254 13.75 24.96 2.61
CA ASP A 254 14.88 24.05 2.42
C ASP A 254 16.21 24.79 2.50
N GLU A 255 16.36 25.97 1.88
CA GLU A 255 17.58 26.79 2.01
C GLU A 255 17.88 27.14 3.48
N PHE A 256 16.86 27.56 4.22
CA PHE A 256 16.99 27.89 5.64
C PHE A 256 17.40 26.68 6.47
N LEU A 257 16.67 25.56 6.32
CA LEU A 257 16.93 24.34 7.08
C LEU A 257 18.30 23.73 6.71
N TYR A 258 18.66 23.73 5.43
CA TYR A 258 20.00 23.29 5.01
C TYR A 258 21.10 24.17 5.62
N SER A 259 20.89 25.50 5.65
CA SER A 259 21.84 26.43 6.28
C SER A 259 21.99 26.18 7.78
N ALA A 260 20.87 25.88 8.48
CA ALA A 260 20.85 25.67 9.92
C ALA A 260 21.46 24.32 10.33
N PHE A 261 21.09 23.23 9.64
CA PHE A 261 21.47 21.88 10.04
C PHE A 261 22.67 21.30 9.26
N LYS A 262 23.05 21.89 8.12
CA LYS A 262 24.11 21.37 7.22
C LYS A 262 23.88 19.90 6.82
N ASN A 263 22.63 19.48 6.69
CA ASN A 263 22.24 18.12 6.40
C ASN A 263 21.62 18.02 5.00
N GLU A 264 22.18 17.13 4.17
CA GLU A 264 21.77 16.92 2.77
C GLU A 264 20.29 16.56 2.59
N LYS A 265 19.61 16.07 3.65
CA LYS A 265 18.16 15.80 3.61
C LYS A 265 17.31 17.06 3.37
N PHE A 266 17.84 18.25 3.70
CA PHE A 266 17.18 19.54 3.49
C PHE A 266 17.70 20.30 2.26
N LYS A 267 18.57 19.69 1.46
CA LYS A 267 19.03 20.32 0.24
C LYS A 267 17.88 20.46 -0.76
N VAL A 268 17.74 21.63 -1.33
CA VAL A 268 16.70 21.92 -2.34
C VAL A 268 16.78 20.87 -3.47
N PRO A 269 15.68 20.18 -3.82
CA PRO A 269 15.66 19.26 -4.94
C PRO A 269 15.86 20.02 -6.27
N LYS A 270 16.66 19.44 -7.19
CA LYS A 270 16.92 20.05 -8.51
C LYS A 270 15.65 20.44 -9.27
N LEU A 271 14.61 19.62 -9.19
CA LEU A 271 13.32 19.94 -9.81
C LEU A 271 12.74 21.26 -9.28
N ILE A 272 12.83 21.48 -7.97
CA ILE A 272 12.34 22.72 -7.35
C ILE A 272 13.18 23.91 -7.79
N GLU A 273 14.53 23.78 -7.83
CA GLU A 273 15.42 24.83 -8.35
C GLU A 273 15.09 25.21 -9.80
N GLU A 274 14.86 24.21 -10.67
CA GLU A 274 14.51 24.42 -12.07
C GLU A 274 13.16 25.13 -12.22
N LYS A 275 12.15 24.70 -11.47
CA LYS A 275 10.83 25.33 -11.45
C LYS A 275 10.88 26.78 -10.99
N MET A 276 11.63 27.06 -9.92
CA MET A 276 11.85 28.43 -9.44
C MET A 276 12.51 29.32 -10.49
N LYS A 277 13.56 28.82 -11.18
CA LYS A 277 14.22 29.58 -12.28
C LYS A 277 13.27 29.91 -13.43
N ASN A 278 12.31 29.04 -13.71
CA ASN A 278 11.32 29.22 -14.78
C ASN A 278 10.11 30.06 -14.33
N GLY A 279 10.01 30.46 -13.07
CA GLY A 279 8.83 31.14 -12.53
C GLY A 279 7.59 30.25 -12.41
N GLU A 280 7.76 28.92 -12.44
CA GLU A 280 6.69 27.92 -12.36
C GLU A 280 6.47 27.52 -10.90
N VAL A 281 5.78 28.36 -10.12
CA VAL A 281 5.69 28.21 -8.65
C VAL A 281 4.34 27.66 -8.15
N GLY A 282 3.51 27.14 -9.03
CA GLY A 282 2.22 26.52 -8.68
C GLY A 282 1.03 27.20 -9.33
N PRO A 283 -0.20 27.03 -8.79
CA PRO A 283 -1.45 27.52 -9.38
C PRO A 283 -1.46 29.02 -9.68
N ARG A 284 -0.83 29.84 -8.85
CA ARG A 284 -0.78 31.30 -9.04
C ARG A 284 -0.01 31.76 -10.28
N THR A 285 0.85 30.89 -10.83
CA THR A 285 1.57 31.12 -12.09
C THR A 285 1.07 30.22 -13.23
N GLY A 286 -0.01 29.49 -13.02
CA GLY A 286 -0.59 28.53 -13.96
C GLY A 286 0.19 27.23 -14.08
N LYS A 287 1.37 27.10 -13.46
CA LYS A 287 2.21 25.91 -13.56
C LYS A 287 3.10 25.75 -12.34
N GLY A 288 3.25 24.51 -11.91
CA GLY A 288 4.13 24.06 -10.84
C GLY A 288 4.68 22.68 -11.16
N ILE A 289 4.61 21.74 -10.23
CA ILE A 289 4.82 20.30 -10.48
C ILE A 289 3.73 19.80 -11.42
N TYR A 290 2.49 20.27 -11.21
CA TYR A 290 1.34 20.06 -12.09
C TYR A 290 1.12 21.25 -13.01
N ASP A 291 0.34 21.01 -14.08
CA ASP A 291 -0.13 22.04 -14.99
C ASP A 291 -1.56 22.44 -14.58
N TYR A 292 -1.79 23.74 -14.46
CA TYR A 292 -3.07 24.33 -14.03
C TYR A 292 -3.74 25.14 -15.16
N ASP A 293 -3.22 25.04 -16.39
CA ASP A 293 -3.84 25.72 -17.52
C ASP A 293 -5.28 25.24 -17.74
N GLY A 294 -6.20 26.17 -17.89
CA GLY A 294 -7.63 25.89 -18.02
C GLY A 294 -8.34 25.40 -16.75
N ILE A 295 -7.64 25.28 -15.62
CA ILE A 295 -8.22 24.86 -14.34
C ILE A 295 -8.69 26.09 -13.56
N LYS A 296 -9.96 26.07 -13.08
CA LYS A 296 -10.46 27.06 -12.12
C LYS A 296 -9.88 26.75 -10.74
N VAL A 297 -8.78 27.39 -10.43
CA VAL A 297 -8.01 27.15 -9.21
C VAL A 297 -8.84 27.35 -7.94
N GLU A 298 -9.69 28.40 -7.93
CA GLU A 298 -10.59 28.69 -6.79
C GLU A 298 -11.53 27.52 -6.51
N SER A 299 -12.14 26.94 -7.55
CA SER A 299 -13.05 25.79 -7.39
C SER A 299 -12.31 24.53 -6.89
N LEU A 300 -11.06 24.36 -7.30
CA LEU A 300 -10.22 23.26 -6.79
C LEU A 300 -9.94 23.41 -5.28
N PHE A 301 -9.64 24.64 -4.83
CA PHE A 301 -9.45 24.94 -3.40
C PHE A 301 -10.73 24.73 -2.60
N GLU A 302 -11.87 25.23 -3.09
CA GLU A 302 -13.17 25.09 -2.45
C GLU A 302 -13.52 23.61 -2.23
N GLU A 303 -13.36 22.75 -3.24
CA GLU A 303 -13.59 21.31 -3.13
C GLU A 303 -12.70 20.66 -2.06
N LYS A 304 -11.44 21.04 -2.01
CA LYS A 304 -10.48 20.51 -1.02
C LYS A 304 -10.82 20.97 0.40
N TYR A 305 -11.15 22.24 0.58
CA TYR A 305 -11.55 22.78 1.89
C TYR A 305 -12.86 22.17 2.39
N GLU A 306 -13.84 21.95 1.51
CA GLU A 306 -15.08 21.25 1.85
C GLU A 306 -14.79 19.84 2.39
N LYS A 307 -13.88 19.09 1.75
CA LYS A 307 -13.46 17.77 2.22
C LYS A 307 -12.77 17.83 3.59
N LEU A 308 -11.88 18.81 3.80
CA LEU A 308 -11.23 19.00 5.10
C LEU A 308 -12.25 19.31 6.21
N LEU A 309 -13.21 20.20 5.95
CA LEU A 309 -14.26 20.54 6.92
C LEU A 309 -15.14 19.33 7.27
N LYS A 310 -15.49 18.48 6.29
CA LYS A 310 -16.20 17.22 6.54
C LYS A 310 -15.39 16.26 7.42
N LEU A 311 -14.09 16.14 7.16
CA LEU A 311 -13.20 15.30 7.98
C LEU A 311 -13.04 15.87 9.40
N LEU A 312 -12.92 17.18 9.55
CA LEU A 312 -12.83 17.83 10.86
C LEU A 312 -14.07 17.50 11.71
N SER A 313 -15.26 17.64 11.13
CA SER A 313 -16.52 17.30 11.82
C SER A 313 -16.58 15.84 12.28
N LEU A 314 -15.99 14.89 11.54
CA LEU A 314 -15.90 13.49 11.96
C LEU A 314 -14.93 13.28 13.13
N LEU A 315 -13.81 14.03 13.16
CA LEU A 315 -12.85 13.96 14.26
C LEU A 315 -13.43 14.55 15.55
N GLU A 316 -14.20 15.64 15.45
CA GLU A 316 -14.87 16.28 16.60
C GLU A 316 -15.97 15.40 17.22
N GLN A 317 -16.73 14.66 16.40
CA GLN A 317 -17.73 13.70 16.88
C GLN A 317 -17.13 12.50 17.60
N GLY A 318 -15.86 12.20 17.36
CA GLY A 318 -15.12 11.10 17.97
C GLY A 318 -14.55 11.40 19.36
N GLY A 319 -14.70 12.62 19.91
CA GLY A 319 -14.23 13.15 21.18
C GLY A 319 -13.02 12.47 21.85
N PRO A 320 -12.16 13.13 22.61
CA PRO A 320 -11.10 12.42 23.30
C PRO A 320 -11.74 11.36 24.21
N ARG A 321 -11.41 10.10 23.98
CA ARG A 321 -11.63 9.07 24.99
C ARG A 321 -10.75 9.46 26.17
N SER A 322 -11.39 10.07 27.18
CA SER A 322 -10.82 10.32 28.49
C SER A 322 -10.22 9.07 29.12
#